data_bf5b0680fc28be57bd931a800e7d91b2
#
_entry.id   bf5b0680fc28be57bd931a800e7d91b2
#
_cell.length_a   1.000
_cell.length_b   1.000
_cell.length_c   1.000
_cell.angle_alpha   90.00
_cell.angle_beta   90.00
_cell.angle_gamma   90.00
#
_symmetry.space_group_name_H-M   'P 1'
#
loop_
_entity.id
_entity.type
_entity.pdbx_description
1 polymer ?
#
loop_
_entity_poly.entity_id
_entity_poly.type
_entity_poly.pdbx_seq_one_letter_code
_entity_poly.pdbx_strand_id
1 'polypeptide(L)'
;MGQKVNPHGMRVGVINDWDSKWFAEKDYAALLVEDAKIRQFLKKHLFVAGISKIGIKRVGTRIKIAIYTAKPGMVIGRGGTGIEDIKKALATVTDKEVDIDILEIKSKDMSAILVGEDIASQLERRIGFRRAVKQAVGRTMRMGAKGIKVTVSGRLGGAEIARSESYREGSIPLQTLRANIDYAVATAHTTYGCLLYTSPSPRDCS
;
A
#
# COMPACT_ATOMS: atom_id res chain seq x y z
N MET A 1 8.71 24.57 -11.81
CA MET A 1 7.50 23.81 -11.40
C MET A 1 7.65 23.40 -9.96
N GLY A 2 6.63 23.62 -9.10
CA GLY A 2 6.68 23.24 -7.69
C GLY A 2 6.61 21.72 -7.48
N GLN A 3 7.16 21.24 -6.36
CA GLN A 3 7.02 19.86 -5.94
C GLN A 3 5.58 19.55 -5.53
N LYS A 4 5.12 18.33 -5.84
CA LYS A 4 3.79 17.85 -5.46
C LYS A 4 3.86 17.16 -4.10
N VAL A 5 2.98 17.54 -3.19
CA VAL A 5 2.84 16.90 -1.88
C VAL A 5 2.09 15.56 -2.04
N ASN A 6 2.38 14.61 -1.14
CA ASN A 6 1.64 13.34 -1.09
C ASN A 6 0.15 13.61 -0.85
N PRO A 7 -0.76 13.14 -1.74
CA PRO A 7 -2.19 13.37 -1.63
C PRO A 7 -2.80 12.81 -0.36
N HIS A 8 -2.28 11.70 0.16
CA HIS A 8 -2.72 11.11 1.42
C HIS A 8 -2.38 12.02 2.61
N GLY A 9 -1.15 12.54 2.67
CA GLY A 9 -0.71 13.45 3.73
C GLY A 9 -1.50 14.75 3.78
N MET A 10 -1.88 15.32 2.63
CA MET A 10 -2.72 16.52 2.57
C MET A 10 -4.13 16.32 3.14
N ARG A 11 -4.63 15.09 3.19
CA ARG A 11 -5.99 14.74 3.61
C ARG A 11 -6.06 14.18 5.02
N VAL A 12 -4.94 14.03 5.69
CA VAL A 12 -4.89 13.65 7.11
C VAL A 12 -5.55 14.75 7.95
N GLY A 13 -6.47 14.36 8.82
CA GLY A 13 -7.28 15.28 9.62
C GLY A 13 -8.49 15.88 8.90
N VAL A 14 -8.65 15.67 7.58
CA VAL A 14 -9.83 16.12 6.82
C VAL A 14 -10.73 14.91 6.48
N ILE A 15 -10.20 13.93 5.76
CA ILE A 15 -10.92 12.71 5.37
C ILE A 15 -10.21 11.47 5.94
N ASN A 16 -8.88 11.45 5.85
CA ASN A 16 -8.07 10.33 6.30
C ASN A 16 -7.61 10.53 7.74
N ASP A 17 -7.55 9.42 8.46
CA ASP A 17 -7.01 9.35 9.80
C ASP A 17 -5.61 8.70 9.79
N TRP A 18 -4.88 8.83 10.89
CA TRP A 18 -3.56 8.26 11.07
C TRP A 18 -3.59 6.72 11.02
N ASP A 19 -2.57 6.12 10.45
CA ASP A 19 -2.41 4.67 10.41
C ASP A 19 -1.95 4.10 11.76
N SER A 20 -1.20 4.90 12.54
CA SER A 20 -0.82 4.59 13.90
C SER A 20 -1.60 5.49 14.86
N LYS A 21 -2.34 4.90 15.80
CA LYS A 21 -3.21 5.60 16.77
C LYS A 21 -2.70 5.36 18.17
N TRP A 22 -1.76 6.18 18.59
CA TRP A 22 -1.22 6.20 19.94
C TRP A 22 -0.57 7.55 20.24
N PHE A 23 -0.40 7.82 21.51
CA PHE A 23 0.27 9.03 22.03
C PHE A 23 1.39 8.61 22.99
N ALA A 24 2.55 9.28 22.93
CA ALA A 24 3.64 9.12 23.86
C ALA A 24 4.42 10.43 23.99
N GLU A 25 4.78 10.77 25.22
CA GLU A 25 5.57 11.98 25.50
C GLU A 25 7.08 11.71 25.48
N LYS A 26 7.55 10.66 26.16
CA LYS A 26 8.98 10.40 26.38
C LYS A 26 9.58 9.40 25.39
N ASP A 27 8.88 8.31 25.06
CA ASP A 27 9.42 7.19 24.28
C ASP A 27 8.97 7.19 22.81
N TYR A 28 8.61 8.37 22.29
CA TYR A 28 8.05 8.51 20.94
C TYR A 28 8.94 7.90 19.85
N ALA A 29 10.26 8.18 19.89
CA ALA A 29 11.19 7.71 18.87
C ALA A 29 11.32 6.17 18.88
N ALA A 30 11.40 5.55 20.06
CA ALA A 30 11.50 4.10 20.19
C ALA A 30 10.24 3.41 19.66
N LEU A 31 9.06 3.92 20.02
CA LEU A 31 7.78 3.39 19.56
C LEU A 31 7.57 3.55 18.05
N LEU A 32 8.03 4.65 17.46
CA LEU A 32 7.98 4.88 16.02
C LEU A 32 8.85 3.88 15.25
N VAL A 33 10.07 3.65 15.75
CA VAL A 33 11.00 2.65 15.17
C VAL A 33 10.42 1.24 15.27
N GLU A 34 9.81 0.90 16.41
CA GLU A 34 9.12 -0.39 16.62
C GLU A 34 7.96 -0.56 15.62
N ASP A 35 7.10 0.45 15.43
CA ASP A 35 6.03 0.43 14.44
C ASP A 35 6.55 0.24 13.01
N ALA A 36 7.63 0.91 12.65
CA ALA A 36 8.26 0.77 11.35
C ALA A 36 8.78 -0.65 11.10
N LYS A 37 9.44 -1.26 12.12
CA LYS A 37 9.91 -2.65 12.07
C LYS A 37 8.75 -3.63 11.92
N ILE A 38 7.67 -3.47 12.68
CA ILE A 38 6.45 -4.29 12.61
C ILE A 38 5.84 -4.23 11.20
N ARG A 39 5.67 -3.01 10.64
CA ARG A 39 5.13 -2.83 9.29
C ARG A 39 5.99 -3.50 8.23
N GLN A 40 7.31 -3.32 8.32
CA GLN A 40 8.25 -3.89 7.38
C GLN A 40 8.28 -5.42 7.44
N PHE A 41 8.24 -5.97 8.66
CA PHE A 41 8.17 -7.41 8.91
C PHE A 41 6.89 -8.02 8.31
N LEU A 42 5.72 -7.46 8.65
CA LEU A 42 4.44 -7.94 8.14
C LEU A 42 4.37 -7.86 6.61
N LYS A 43 4.87 -6.78 6.02
CA LYS A 43 4.87 -6.61 4.57
C LYS A 43 5.73 -7.66 3.86
N LYS A 44 6.87 -8.05 4.46
CA LYS A 44 7.73 -9.12 3.93
C LYS A 44 7.09 -10.50 4.05
N HIS A 45 6.54 -10.83 5.20
CA HIS A 45 5.95 -12.16 5.44
C HIS A 45 4.64 -12.39 4.69
N LEU A 46 3.82 -11.37 4.56
CA LEU A 46 2.48 -11.46 3.98
C LEU A 46 2.37 -10.84 2.59
N PHE A 47 3.49 -10.68 1.88
CA PHE A 47 3.49 -10.09 0.54
C PHE A 47 2.52 -10.79 -0.42
N VAL A 48 2.44 -12.12 -0.39
CA VAL A 48 1.57 -12.93 -1.27
C VAL A 48 0.07 -12.73 -0.95
N ALA A 49 -0.25 -12.37 0.30
CA ALA A 49 -1.63 -12.12 0.74
C ALA A 49 -2.18 -10.77 0.23
N GLY A 50 -1.32 -9.86 -0.23
CA GLY A 50 -1.70 -8.54 -0.73
C GLY A 50 -2.21 -7.64 0.40
N ILE A 51 -1.29 -6.99 1.13
CA ILE A 51 -1.63 -6.05 2.20
C ILE A 51 -1.82 -4.66 1.62
N SER A 52 -2.98 -4.07 1.85
CA SER A 52 -3.24 -2.67 1.47
C SER A 52 -2.85 -1.69 2.59
N LYS A 53 -3.25 -1.99 3.83
CA LYS A 53 -3.06 -1.06 4.96
C LYS A 53 -2.79 -1.85 6.24
N ILE A 54 -1.91 -1.32 7.09
CA ILE A 54 -1.63 -1.84 8.42
C ILE A 54 -1.93 -0.73 9.42
N GLY A 55 -2.99 -0.90 10.22
CA GLY A 55 -3.32 0.01 11.32
C GLY A 55 -2.71 -0.50 12.62
N ILE A 56 -2.04 0.37 13.37
CA ILE A 56 -1.45 0.04 14.67
C ILE A 56 -2.10 0.89 15.75
N LYS A 57 -2.68 0.24 16.76
CA LYS A 57 -3.22 0.91 17.94
C LYS A 57 -2.47 0.40 19.16
N ARG A 58 -2.02 1.31 20.03
CA ARG A 58 -1.37 0.95 21.29
C ARG A 58 -2.31 1.31 22.43
N VAL A 59 -2.58 0.32 23.31
CA VAL A 59 -3.42 0.48 24.50
C VAL A 59 -2.63 -0.07 25.69
N GLY A 60 -1.99 0.81 26.44
CA GLY A 60 -1.09 0.40 27.52
C GLY A 60 0.06 -0.47 27.00
N THR A 61 0.18 -1.68 27.52
CA THR A 61 1.22 -2.64 27.13
C THR A 61 0.86 -3.50 25.91
N ARG A 62 -0.37 -3.40 25.38
CA ARG A 62 -0.84 -4.21 24.26
C ARG A 62 -0.80 -3.45 22.95
N ILE A 63 -0.43 -4.15 21.88
CA ILE A 63 -0.42 -3.64 20.52
C ILE A 63 -1.53 -4.34 19.74
N LYS A 64 -2.50 -3.59 19.23
CA LYS A 64 -3.53 -4.09 18.32
C LYS A 64 -3.16 -3.72 16.89
N ILE A 65 -3.01 -4.73 16.04
CA ILE A 65 -2.64 -4.58 14.63
C ILE A 65 -3.82 -4.97 13.76
N ALA A 66 -4.37 -4.01 13.02
CA ALA A 66 -5.40 -4.26 12.03
C ALA A 66 -4.76 -4.40 10.65
N ILE A 67 -4.86 -5.58 10.04
CA ILE A 67 -4.28 -5.89 8.72
C ILE A 67 -5.41 -5.91 7.68
N TYR A 68 -5.36 -4.98 6.73
CA TYR A 68 -6.26 -4.95 5.58
C TYR A 68 -5.66 -5.74 4.43
N THR A 69 -6.26 -6.86 4.09
CA THR A 69 -5.75 -7.78 3.07
C THR A 69 -6.79 -8.14 2.01
N ALA A 70 -6.30 -8.44 0.80
CA ALA A 70 -7.14 -8.93 -0.30
C ALA A 70 -7.48 -10.43 -0.17
N LYS A 71 -6.67 -11.20 0.58
CA LYS A 71 -6.83 -12.65 0.73
C LYS A 71 -6.72 -13.05 2.20
N PRO A 72 -7.78 -12.84 3.00
CA PRO A 72 -7.74 -13.12 4.44
C PRO A 72 -7.46 -14.59 4.75
N GLY A 73 -7.96 -15.51 3.94
CA GLY A 73 -7.74 -16.95 4.14
C GLY A 73 -6.28 -17.37 4.14
N MET A 74 -5.41 -16.67 3.38
CA MET A 74 -3.97 -16.96 3.37
C MET A 74 -3.27 -16.49 4.66
N VAL A 75 -3.78 -15.42 5.26
CA VAL A 75 -3.23 -14.87 6.51
C VAL A 75 -3.69 -15.69 7.72
N ILE A 76 -4.96 -16.11 7.71
CA ILE A 76 -5.55 -16.90 8.80
C ILE A 76 -4.94 -18.32 8.81
N GLY A 77 -4.71 -18.91 7.64
CA GLY A 77 -4.26 -20.26 7.50
C GLY A 77 -5.31 -21.31 7.88
N ARG A 78 -4.95 -22.57 7.82
CA ARG A 78 -5.84 -23.67 8.21
C ARG A 78 -6.02 -23.69 9.73
N GLY A 79 -7.27 -23.54 10.21
CA GLY A 79 -7.57 -23.58 11.63
C GLY A 79 -6.95 -22.44 12.48
N GLY A 80 -6.52 -21.33 11.86
CA GLY A 80 -5.95 -20.19 12.59
C GLY A 80 -4.43 -20.28 12.87
N THR A 81 -3.75 -21.34 12.41
CA THR A 81 -2.30 -21.52 12.62
C THR A 81 -1.47 -20.36 12.05
N GLY A 82 -1.88 -19.78 10.92
CA GLY A 82 -1.17 -18.65 10.32
C GLY A 82 -1.09 -17.42 11.23
N ILE A 83 -2.16 -17.12 11.98
CA ILE A 83 -2.16 -16.01 12.95
C ILE A 83 -1.20 -16.30 14.11
N GLU A 84 -1.20 -17.52 14.61
CA GLU A 84 -0.30 -17.92 15.71
C GLU A 84 1.17 -17.84 15.29
N ASP A 85 1.49 -18.29 14.09
CA ASP A 85 2.84 -18.21 13.54
C ASP A 85 3.29 -16.76 13.36
N ILE A 86 2.40 -15.87 12.89
CA ILE A 86 2.68 -14.43 12.78
C ILE A 86 2.89 -13.83 14.18
N LYS A 87 2.07 -14.19 15.18
CA LYS A 87 2.24 -13.73 16.57
C LYS A 87 3.58 -14.18 17.15
N LYS A 88 3.95 -15.44 16.98
CA LYS A 88 5.25 -15.97 17.42
C LYS A 88 6.42 -15.25 16.72
N ALA A 89 6.30 -15.03 15.43
CA ALA A 89 7.32 -14.33 14.67
C ALA A 89 7.39 -12.82 15.04
N LEU A 90 6.29 -12.16 15.39
CA LEU A 90 6.30 -10.80 15.92
C LEU A 90 6.90 -10.69 17.32
N ALA A 91 6.83 -11.73 18.13
CA ALA A 91 7.47 -11.76 19.44
C ALA A 91 9.01 -11.64 19.37
N THR A 92 9.63 -11.86 18.22
CA THR A 92 11.06 -11.59 18.01
C THR A 92 11.35 -10.11 17.71
N VAL A 93 10.33 -9.33 17.36
CA VAL A 93 10.46 -7.91 16.97
C VAL A 93 10.03 -6.98 18.10
N THR A 94 9.06 -7.41 18.92
CA THR A 94 8.50 -6.63 20.04
C THR A 94 8.28 -7.50 21.24
N ASP A 95 8.59 -6.97 22.44
CA ASP A 95 8.40 -7.65 23.73
C ASP A 95 6.96 -7.51 24.29
N LYS A 96 6.07 -6.84 23.55
CA LYS A 96 4.71 -6.56 23.96
C LYS A 96 3.72 -7.59 23.42
N GLU A 97 2.61 -7.77 24.11
CA GLU A 97 1.51 -8.60 23.63
C GLU A 97 0.90 -8.01 22.36
N VAL A 98 0.80 -8.83 21.30
CA VAL A 98 0.25 -8.42 20.00
C VAL A 98 -1.06 -9.12 19.73
N ASP A 99 -2.10 -8.33 19.49
CA ASP A 99 -3.39 -8.78 18.97
C ASP A 99 -3.49 -8.43 17.48
N ILE A 100 -3.93 -9.40 16.67
CA ILE A 100 -4.03 -9.24 15.21
C ILE A 100 -5.49 -9.37 14.80
N ASP A 101 -6.01 -8.30 14.20
CA ASP A 101 -7.31 -8.25 13.56
C ASP A 101 -7.14 -8.26 12.04
N ILE A 102 -7.79 -9.20 11.35
CA ILE A 102 -7.72 -9.33 9.89
C ILE A 102 -9.02 -8.79 9.29
N LEU A 103 -8.87 -7.79 8.43
CA LEU A 103 -9.97 -7.13 7.74
C LEU A 103 -9.86 -7.36 6.23
N GLU A 104 -10.93 -7.84 5.64
CA GLU A 104 -10.99 -8.07 4.20
C GLU A 104 -11.25 -6.77 3.43
N ILE A 105 -10.58 -6.62 2.29
CA ILE A 105 -10.82 -5.54 1.35
C ILE A 105 -11.78 -6.02 0.28
N LYS A 106 -12.95 -5.36 0.16
CA LYS A 106 -13.98 -5.71 -0.82
C LYS A 106 -13.48 -5.74 -2.26
N SER A 107 -12.60 -4.81 -2.65
CA SER A 107 -12.09 -4.66 -4.02
C SER A 107 -10.59 -4.38 -4.03
N LYS A 108 -9.80 -5.37 -4.42
CA LYS A 108 -8.35 -5.23 -4.56
C LYS A 108 -7.95 -4.19 -5.62
N ASP A 109 -8.71 -4.12 -6.72
CA ASP A 109 -8.42 -3.24 -7.86
C ASP A 109 -8.77 -1.76 -7.60
N MET A 110 -9.37 -1.44 -6.43
CA MET A 110 -9.59 -0.07 -5.97
C MET A 110 -8.50 0.43 -5.01
N SER A 111 -7.66 -0.46 -4.48
CA SER A 111 -6.54 -0.08 -3.62
C SER A 111 -5.32 0.29 -4.46
N ALA A 112 -4.81 1.51 -4.32
CA ALA A 112 -3.65 1.99 -5.07
C ALA A 112 -2.40 1.14 -4.83
N ILE A 113 -2.17 0.70 -3.59
CA ILE A 113 -1.03 -0.15 -3.23
C ILE A 113 -1.09 -1.49 -3.94
N LEU A 114 -2.23 -2.18 -3.91
CA LEU A 114 -2.39 -3.49 -4.53
C LEU A 114 -2.29 -3.43 -6.06
N VAL A 115 -2.86 -2.39 -6.66
CA VAL A 115 -2.73 -2.16 -8.11
C VAL A 115 -1.27 -1.86 -8.49
N GLY A 116 -0.57 -1.06 -7.67
CA GLY A 116 0.84 -0.76 -7.88
C GLY A 116 1.72 -2.00 -7.79
N GLU A 117 1.52 -2.84 -6.77
CA GLU A 117 2.26 -4.09 -6.56
C GLU A 117 1.96 -5.12 -7.68
N ASP A 118 0.71 -5.19 -8.18
CA ASP A 118 0.36 -6.06 -9.31
C ASP A 118 1.09 -5.63 -10.59
N ILE A 119 1.15 -4.33 -10.89
CA ILE A 119 1.90 -3.81 -12.02
C ILE A 119 3.40 -4.07 -11.86
N ALA A 120 3.95 -3.85 -10.66
CA ALA A 120 5.36 -4.13 -10.37
C ALA A 120 5.71 -5.61 -10.62
N SER A 121 4.87 -6.52 -10.13
CA SER A 121 5.02 -7.97 -10.37
C SER A 121 4.95 -8.34 -11.85
N GLN A 122 4.06 -7.69 -12.63
CA GLN A 122 3.98 -7.92 -14.08
C GLN A 122 5.23 -7.44 -14.81
N LEU A 123 5.80 -6.30 -14.38
CA LEU A 123 7.04 -5.77 -14.94
C LEU A 123 8.25 -6.68 -14.64
N GLU A 124 8.33 -7.23 -13.43
CA GLU A 124 9.36 -8.21 -13.06
C GLU A 124 9.26 -9.50 -13.89
N ARG A 125 8.04 -9.89 -14.27
CA ARG A 125 7.79 -10.99 -15.21
C ARG A 125 8.04 -10.63 -16.69
N ARG A 126 8.65 -9.48 -16.96
CA ARG A 126 9.00 -8.98 -18.29
C ARG A 126 7.81 -8.71 -19.22
N ILE A 127 6.64 -8.42 -18.64
CA ILE A 127 5.49 -7.95 -19.42
C ILE A 127 5.75 -6.50 -19.83
N GLY A 128 5.43 -6.15 -21.07
CA GLY A 128 5.60 -4.78 -21.55
C GLY A 128 4.83 -3.76 -20.71
N PHE A 129 5.48 -2.72 -20.22
CA PHE A 129 4.93 -1.76 -19.27
C PHE A 129 3.64 -1.08 -19.76
N ARG A 130 3.54 -0.78 -21.07
CA ARG A 130 2.33 -0.19 -21.66
C ARG A 130 1.12 -1.11 -21.56
N ARG A 131 1.34 -2.41 -21.77
CA ARG A 131 0.28 -3.42 -21.66
C ARG A 131 -0.16 -3.59 -20.20
N ALA A 132 0.79 -3.72 -19.28
CA ALA A 132 0.53 -3.87 -17.85
C ALA A 132 -0.27 -2.68 -17.30
N VAL A 133 0.15 -1.45 -17.62
CA VAL A 133 -0.53 -0.23 -17.17
C VAL A 133 -1.93 -0.11 -17.75
N LYS A 134 -2.10 -0.26 -19.06
CA LYS A 134 -3.45 -0.18 -19.69
C LYS A 134 -4.40 -1.22 -19.14
N GLN A 135 -3.92 -2.44 -18.89
CA GLN A 135 -4.74 -3.50 -18.31
C GLN A 135 -5.16 -3.16 -16.87
N ALA A 136 -4.25 -2.64 -16.05
CA ALA A 136 -4.56 -2.23 -14.68
C ALA A 136 -5.56 -1.06 -14.66
N VAL A 137 -5.34 -0.03 -15.47
CA VAL A 137 -6.25 1.12 -15.61
C VAL A 137 -7.65 0.65 -16.01
N GLY A 138 -7.76 -0.20 -17.05
CA GLY A 138 -9.06 -0.71 -17.48
C GLY A 138 -9.78 -1.55 -16.43
N ARG A 139 -9.04 -2.34 -15.59
CA ARG A 139 -9.64 -3.08 -14.47
C ARG A 139 -10.19 -2.14 -13.40
N THR A 140 -9.39 -1.17 -12.98
CA THR A 140 -9.79 -0.21 -11.95
C THR A 140 -11.02 0.62 -12.38
N MET A 141 -11.06 1.07 -13.63
CA MET A 141 -12.22 1.82 -14.15
C MET A 141 -13.50 0.96 -14.21
N ARG A 142 -13.39 -0.33 -14.55
CA ARG A 142 -14.53 -1.26 -14.53
C ARG A 142 -15.07 -1.51 -13.13
N MET A 143 -14.24 -1.40 -12.09
CA MET A 143 -14.66 -1.53 -10.69
C MET A 143 -15.33 -0.26 -10.15
N GLY A 144 -15.48 0.79 -10.97
CA GLY A 144 -16.22 2.01 -10.61
C GLY A 144 -15.36 3.14 -10.05
N ALA A 145 -14.05 3.12 -10.24
CA ALA A 145 -13.20 4.26 -9.89
C ALA A 145 -13.52 5.49 -10.75
N LYS A 146 -13.63 6.69 -10.16
CA LYS A 146 -13.85 7.95 -10.91
C LYS A 146 -12.70 8.33 -11.81
N GLY A 147 -11.51 7.88 -11.50
CA GLY A 147 -10.33 8.10 -12.31
C GLY A 147 -9.09 7.47 -11.71
N ILE A 148 -8.10 7.26 -12.55
CA ILE A 148 -6.81 6.70 -12.17
C ILE A 148 -5.70 7.43 -12.94
N LYS A 149 -4.60 7.69 -12.24
CA LYS A 149 -3.36 8.17 -12.84
C LYS A 149 -2.22 7.24 -12.44
N VAL A 150 -1.53 6.77 -13.45
CA VAL A 150 -0.40 5.86 -13.31
C VAL A 150 0.83 6.52 -13.93
N THR A 151 1.89 6.68 -13.16
CA THR A 151 3.16 7.20 -13.65
C THR A 151 4.23 6.14 -13.48
N VAL A 152 4.88 5.75 -14.55
CA VAL A 152 6.00 4.79 -14.55
C VAL A 152 7.26 5.55 -14.90
N SER A 153 8.30 5.42 -14.08
CA SER A 153 9.59 6.10 -14.29
C SER A 153 10.75 5.13 -14.13
N GLY A 154 11.81 5.35 -14.88
CA GLY A 154 13.02 4.53 -14.88
C GLY A 154 13.46 4.17 -16.31
N ARG A 155 14.24 3.11 -16.45
CA ARG A 155 14.72 2.59 -17.74
C ARG A 155 13.64 1.76 -18.45
N LEU A 156 12.64 2.46 -18.99
CA LEU A 156 11.48 1.82 -19.61
C LEU A 156 11.88 1.03 -20.87
N GLY A 157 11.55 -0.27 -20.86
CA GLY A 157 11.88 -1.17 -21.96
C GLY A 157 13.38 -1.46 -22.12
N GLY A 158 14.21 -1.21 -21.10
CA GLY A 158 15.65 -1.41 -21.14
C GLY A 158 16.44 -0.25 -21.75
N ALA A 159 15.80 0.91 -21.99
CA ALA A 159 16.48 2.09 -22.52
C ALA A 159 17.63 2.55 -21.60
N GLU A 160 18.73 3.08 -22.19
CA GLU A 160 19.86 3.58 -21.41
C GLU A 160 19.49 4.80 -20.56
N ILE A 161 18.71 5.70 -21.14
CA ILE A 161 18.25 6.91 -20.47
C ILE A 161 16.90 6.66 -19.81
N ALA A 162 16.83 6.98 -18.52
CA ALA A 162 15.59 6.89 -17.76
C ALA A 162 14.57 7.95 -18.25
N ARG A 163 13.32 7.55 -18.36
CA ARG A 163 12.21 8.45 -18.71
C ARG A 163 10.99 8.15 -17.87
N SER A 164 10.02 9.07 -17.88
CA SER A 164 8.75 8.91 -17.19
C SER A 164 7.61 8.97 -18.21
N GLU A 165 6.71 7.99 -18.13
CA GLU A 165 5.46 7.99 -18.89
C GLU A 165 4.28 7.99 -17.92
N SER A 166 3.28 8.85 -18.18
CA SER A 166 2.07 8.96 -17.35
C SER A 166 0.85 8.59 -18.17
N TYR A 167 0.03 7.73 -17.60
CA TYR A 167 -1.27 7.33 -18.13
C TYR A 167 -2.36 7.85 -17.19
N ARG A 168 -3.37 8.50 -17.73
CA ARG A 168 -4.47 9.07 -16.97
C ARG A 168 -5.78 8.73 -17.64
N GLU A 169 -6.75 8.30 -16.84
CA GLU A 169 -8.14 8.07 -17.28
C GLU A 169 -9.09 8.58 -16.19
N GLY A 170 -10.16 9.22 -16.60
CA GLY A 170 -11.13 9.84 -15.69
C GLY A 170 -10.65 11.13 -15.01
N SER A 171 -11.33 11.52 -13.94
CA SER A 171 -11.09 12.75 -13.18
C SER A 171 -10.34 12.48 -11.88
N ILE A 172 -9.27 13.24 -11.62
CA ILE A 172 -8.46 13.13 -10.39
C ILE A 172 -8.23 14.54 -9.84
N PRO A 173 -9.16 15.05 -9.03
CA PRO A 173 -9.07 16.39 -8.47
C PRO A 173 -8.12 16.43 -7.27
N LEU A 174 -6.82 16.60 -7.53
CA LEU A 174 -5.80 16.64 -6.47
C LEU A 174 -5.97 17.84 -5.53
N GLN A 175 -6.48 18.97 -6.05
CA GLN A 175 -6.69 20.19 -5.28
C GLN A 175 -7.88 20.09 -4.31
N THR A 176 -8.86 19.24 -4.60
CA THR A 176 -10.07 19.11 -3.80
C THR A 176 -9.79 18.23 -2.58
N LEU A 177 -9.67 18.80 -1.39
CA LEU A 177 -9.34 18.08 -0.16
C LEU A 177 -10.42 17.09 0.26
N ARG A 178 -11.68 17.37 -0.03
CA ARG A 178 -12.81 16.46 0.24
C ARG A 178 -12.86 15.22 -0.68
N ALA A 179 -12.13 15.22 -1.80
CA ALA A 179 -12.06 14.05 -2.67
C ALA A 179 -11.17 12.98 -2.03
N ASN A 180 -11.69 11.76 -1.89
CA ASN A 180 -10.92 10.64 -1.37
C ASN A 180 -9.98 10.11 -2.45
N ILE A 181 -8.67 10.31 -2.27
CA ILE A 181 -7.63 9.89 -3.21
C ILE A 181 -6.71 8.93 -2.48
N ASP A 182 -6.63 7.71 -2.98
CA ASP A 182 -5.64 6.73 -2.56
C ASP A 182 -4.35 6.91 -3.38
N TYR A 183 -3.20 6.82 -2.71
CA TYR A 183 -1.90 7.03 -3.34
C TYR A 183 -0.91 5.97 -2.87
N ALA A 184 -0.19 5.40 -3.81
CA ALA A 184 0.85 4.43 -3.49
C ALA A 184 2.05 4.55 -4.42
N VAL A 185 3.20 4.16 -3.90
CA VAL A 185 4.44 4.01 -4.64
C VAL A 185 4.85 2.54 -4.55
N ALA A 186 5.04 1.90 -5.69
CA ALA A 186 5.54 0.54 -5.79
C ALA A 186 6.83 0.53 -6.62
N THR A 187 7.75 -0.32 -6.23
CA THR A 187 9.05 -0.46 -6.88
C THR A 187 9.14 -1.83 -7.53
N ALA A 188 9.49 -1.87 -8.82
CA ALA A 188 9.77 -3.11 -9.54
C ALA A 188 11.27 -3.26 -9.75
N HIS A 189 11.83 -4.38 -9.32
CA HIS A 189 13.25 -4.70 -9.50
C HIS A 189 13.45 -5.50 -10.78
N THR A 190 13.90 -4.81 -11.83
CA THR A 190 14.15 -5.44 -13.13
C THR A 190 15.65 -5.68 -13.34
N THR A 191 16.00 -6.51 -14.31
CA THR A 191 17.41 -6.76 -14.69
C THR A 191 18.15 -5.52 -15.16
N TYR A 192 17.43 -4.49 -15.62
CA TYR A 192 17.98 -3.21 -16.08
C TYR A 192 17.99 -2.12 -15.00
N GLY A 193 17.54 -2.43 -13.78
CA GLY A 193 17.46 -1.52 -12.65
C GLY A 193 16.06 -1.42 -12.05
N CYS A 194 15.89 -0.47 -11.15
CA CYS A 194 14.64 -0.25 -10.44
C CYS A 194 13.70 0.65 -11.22
N LEU A 195 12.44 0.22 -11.38
CA LEU A 195 11.36 1.05 -11.91
C LEU A 195 10.51 1.55 -10.74
N LEU A 196 10.44 2.85 -10.59
CA LEU A 196 9.57 3.50 -9.60
C LEU A 196 8.19 3.75 -10.20
N TYR A 197 7.16 3.38 -9.46
CA TYR A 197 5.79 3.47 -9.87
C TYR A 197 4.96 4.27 -8.86
N THR A 198 4.23 5.28 -9.32
CA THR A 198 3.32 6.08 -8.50
C THR A 198 1.91 6.04 -9.05
N SER A 199 0.95 5.64 -8.22
CA SER A 199 -0.46 5.61 -8.59
C SER A 199 -1.33 6.39 -7.60
N PRO A 200 -1.78 7.60 -7.92
CA PRO A 200 -2.93 8.19 -7.25
C PRO A 200 -4.22 7.66 -7.88
N SER A 201 -5.06 7.03 -7.09
CA SER A 201 -6.41 6.61 -7.47
C SER A 201 -7.44 7.31 -6.59
N PRO A 202 -8.42 8.04 -7.12
CA PRO A 202 -9.52 8.53 -6.32
C PRO A 202 -10.45 7.37 -5.97
N ARG A 203 -10.65 7.15 -4.68
CA ARG A 203 -11.72 6.30 -4.17
C ARG A 203 -12.99 7.11 -4.07
N ASP A 204 -14.07 6.60 -4.63
CA ASP A 204 -15.39 7.00 -4.25
C ASP A 204 -15.78 6.28 -2.98
N CYS A 205 -15.86 7.03 -1.89
CA CYS A 205 -16.68 6.67 -0.77
C CYS A 205 -17.92 7.56 -0.86
N SER A 206 -19.03 6.97 -1.33
CA SER A 206 -20.37 7.48 -1.07
C SER A 206 -20.67 7.36 0.41
#